data_d41de73a1054776f0df97029c81cd007
#
_entry.id   d41de73a1054776f0df97029c81cd007
#
_cell.length_a   1.000
_cell.length_b   1.000
_cell.length_c   1.000
_cell.angle_alpha   90.00
_cell.angle_beta   90.00
_cell.angle_gamma   90.00
#
_symmetry.space_group_name_H-M   'P 1'
#
loop_
_entity.id
_entity.type
_entity.pdbx_description
1 polymer ?
#
loop_
_entity_poly.entity_id
_entity_poly.type
_entity_poly.pdbx_seq_one_letter_code
_entity_poly.pdbx_strand_id
1 'polypeptide(L)'
;MPSPRRAGSIYRRCECRGDDGKLLGQTCPRLKRKNHGAVATRQELPPDADGKRRTWRRTGYGSVTEAQGDLSRLQAILDLPGDDADGQRRVGDLLADIARRRAPLPDPTEVSRKLGVGVPLDGKTLVGDWLDQVMAKKATRTTTNHGYNSHIRVHLKPAIGHLRLDRLSVGHVEDMFAAIDDRNDVIRAENEARREQVARCKRGKPGAPKAAERTKLAEERAKLAEMPPFRRITGPATKQAIRRTLRMALNKAIAKQLITFNAAAHVELTAGARPKGLLWTDERVERWRETGVKPGPVMVWTPAQLGAFLDAAEGDRLYAFFHLIAYHGLRRGEGVGQGWDDFSVTRKEIRVSAEIVVDGWTPIETAPKTDGSVGVVKVDAGTVRVLLEHRERQRAERAAWNARAAAEREQGKETADWADTGKMFVAEDGAWLHPDAVSKTFRRIADTAGLPPINLRDLRHGAAALVKAGGGDLHDAKVKLRHSTITLTSDTYMELFEEYEDELTEKAAAAVPRARKPRDEAPPPVAVPETGPGASQPADAQMDDSHGTGQH
;
A
#
# COMPACT_ATOMS: atom_id res chain seq x y z
N MET A 1 -13.42 -21.33 52.72
CA MET A 1 -13.84 -22.22 51.62
C MET A 1 -15.10 -21.65 50.98
N PRO A 2 -15.20 -21.41 49.68
CA PRO A 2 -16.46 -20.99 49.07
C PRO A 2 -17.48 -22.12 49.22
N SER A 3 -18.71 -21.78 49.61
CA SER A 3 -19.80 -22.74 49.75
C SER A 3 -20.05 -23.47 48.43
N PRO A 4 -20.29 -24.80 48.44
CA PRO A 4 -20.54 -25.53 47.19
C PRO A 4 -21.74 -24.92 46.46
N ARG A 5 -21.58 -24.70 45.15
CA ARG A 5 -22.65 -24.17 44.31
C ARG A 5 -23.87 -25.08 44.40
N ARG A 6 -25.06 -24.52 44.68
CA ARG A 6 -26.30 -25.28 44.63
C ARG A 6 -26.53 -25.81 43.21
N ALA A 7 -26.90 -27.07 43.10
CA ALA A 7 -27.28 -27.70 41.85
C ALA A 7 -28.38 -26.89 41.16
N GLY A 8 -28.30 -26.75 39.81
CA GLY A 8 -29.34 -26.11 39.04
C GLY A 8 -30.68 -26.86 39.16
N SER A 9 -31.78 -26.15 38.99
CA SER A 9 -33.12 -26.74 39.08
C SER A 9 -33.95 -26.45 37.82
N ILE A 10 -34.72 -27.45 37.42
CA ILE A 10 -35.75 -27.36 36.40
C ILE A 10 -37.10 -27.38 37.11
N TYR A 11 -37.94 -26.44 36.75
CA TYR A 11 -39.25 -26.31 37.35
C TYR A 11 -40.27 -25.81 36.33
N ARG A 12 -41.57 -25.98 36.67
CA ARG A 12 -42.66 -25.41 35.88
C ARG A 12 -43.23 -24.18 36.58
N ARG A 13 -43.61 -23.19 35.82
CA ARG A 13 -44.33 -22.01 36.30
C ARG A 13 -45.41 -21.61 35.31
N CYS A 14 -46.45 -21.01 35.77
CA CYS A 14 -47.52 -20.47 34.94
C CYS A 14 -47.80 -18.99 35.26
N GLU A 15 -48.61 -18.38 34.42
CA GLU A 15 -49.05 -16.99 34.58
C GLU A 15 -50.48 -16.90 35.15
N CYS A 16 -50.99 -17.98 35.72
CA CYS A 16 -52.26 -17.94 36.42
C CYS A 16 -52.21 -16.99 37.62
N ARG A 17 -53.29 -16.28 37.83
CA ARG A 17 -53.46 -15.41 39.01
C ARG A 17 -54.35 -16.09 40.04
N GLY A 18 -54.03 -15.86 41.30
CA GLY A 18 -54.89 -16.25 42.40
C GLY A 18 -56.04 -15.26 42.63
N ASP A 19 -56.91 -15.56 43.62
CA ASP A 19 -58.03 -14.70 43.97
C ASP A 19 -57.58 -13.30 44.43
N ASP A 20 -56.35 -13.20 44.92
CA ASP A 20 -55.69 -11.94 45.29
C ASP A 20 -55.08 -11.17 44.13
N GLY A 21 -55.27 -11.59 42.86
CA GLY A 21 -54.72 -11.00 41.66
C GLY A 21 -53.24 -11.24 41.43
N LYS A 22 -52.51 -11.89 42.37
CA LYS A 22 -51.08 -12.18 42.24
C LYS A 22 -50.81 -13.41 41.38
N LEU A 23 -49.68 -13.41 40.69
CA LEU A 23 -49.24 -14.55 39.88
C LEU A 23 -48.94 -15.76 40.79
N LEU A 24 -49.60 -16.88 40.54
CA LEU A 24 -49.39 -18.13 41.26
C LEU A 24 -48.03 -18.78 40.97
N GLY A 25 -47.47 -18.54 39.75
CA GLY A 25 -46.14 -18.99 39.37
C GLY A 25 -45.93 -20.50 39.59
N GLN A 26 -45.07 -20.87 40.54
CA GLN A 26 -44.79 -22.27 40.91
C GLN A 26 -45.79 -22.89 41.86
N THR A 27 -46.62 -22.11 42.55
CA THR A 27 -47.59 -22.58 43.52
C THR A 27 -48.94 -22.95 42.90
N CYS A 28 -49.11 -22.80 41.61
CA CYS A 28 -50.33 -23.06 40.88
C CYS A 28 -50.71 -24.57 40.96
N PRO A 29 -51.89 -24.94 41.49
CA PRO A 29 -52.31 -26.34 41.59
C PRO A 29 -52.44 -27.05 40.23
N ARG A 30 -52.69 -26.27 39.18
CA ARG A 30 -52.81 -26.77 37.77
C ARG A 30 -51.49 -27.24 37.17
N LEU A 31 -50.33 -26.95 37.78
CA LEU A 31 -49.01 -27.42 37.31
C LEU A 31 -48.86 -28.95 37.38
N LYS A 32 -49.73 -29.65 38.13
CA LYS A 32 -49.84 -31.12 38.10
C LYS A 32 -50.30 -31.66 36.76
N ARG A 33 -50.97 -30.85 35.94
CA ARG A 33 -51.40 -31.24 34.59
C ARG A 33 -50.24 -31.17 33.59
N LYS A 34 -50.10 -32.17 32.68
CA LYS A 34 -48.97 -32.38 31.79
C LYS A 34 -48.72 -31.19 30.84
N ASN A 35 -49.75 -30.46 30.46
CA ASN A 35 -49.69 -29.36 29.48
C ASN A 35 -49.92 -27.97 30.12
N HIS A 36 -49.76 -27.82 31.43
CA HIS A 36 -49.94 -26.54 32.09
C HIS A 36 -48.62 -25.96 32.58
N GLY A 37 -48.37 -24.68 32.27
CA GLY A 37 -47.16 -23.92 32.61
C GLY A 37 -45.96 -24.17 31.69
N ALA A 38 -45.09 -23.20 31.66
CA ALA A 38 -43.83 -23.26 30.91
C ALA A 38 -42.73 -23.91 31.76
N VAL A 39 -41.86 -24.69 31.09
CA VAL A 39 -40.65 -25.24 31.70
C VAL A 39 -39.63 -24.13 31.87
N ALA A 40 -38.96 -24.08 33.01
CA ALA A 40 -37.96 -23.04 33.32
C ALA A 40 -36.74 -23.68 34.01
N THR A 41 -35.60 -23.05 33.82
CA THR A 41 -34.35 -23.39 34.51
C THR A 41 -33.94 -22.28 35.48
N ARG A 42 -33.28 -22.67 36.58
CA ARG A 42 -32.63 -21.77 37.52
C ARG A 42 -31.29 -22.34 37.93
N GLN A 43 -30.25 -21.50 37.88
CA GLN A 43 -28.90 -21.84 38.33
C GLN A 43 -28.28 -20.64 39.04
N GLU A 44 -27.61 -20.85 40.13
CA GLU A 44 -26.84 -19.82 40.82
C GLU A 44 -25.54 -19.55 40.05
N LEU A 45 -25.26 -18.28 39.83
CA LEU A 45 -24.03 -17.82 39.14
C LEU A 45 -23.04 -17.31 40.19
N PRO A 46 -21.73 -17.29 39.87
CA PRO A 46 -20.72 -16.58 40.66
C PRO A 46 -21.16 -15.15 40.95
N PRO A 47 -20.86 -14.60 42.14
CA PRO A 47 -21.20 -13.23 42.50
C PRO A 47 -20.50 -12.24 41.54
N ASP A 48 -21.02 -11.00 41.45
CA ASP A 48 -20.37 -9.93 40.70
C ASP A 48 -19.15 -9.37 41.47
N ALA A 49 -18.53 -8.31 40.89
CA ALA A 49 -17.36 -7.66 41.48
C ALA A 49 -17.65 -7.08 42.88
N ASP A 50 -18.90 -6.72 43.16
CA ASP A 50 -19.36 -6.16 44.44
C ASP A 50 -19.83 -7.25 45.42
N GLY A 51 -19.65 -8.53 45.08
CA GLY A 51 -20.07 -9.66 45.90
C GLY A 51 -21.58 -9.97 45.87
N LYS A 52 -22.34 -9.32 44.98
CA LYS A 52 -23.79 -9.50 44.88
C LYS A 52 -24.13 -10.82 44.20
N ARG A 53 -25.06 -11.56 44.82
CA ARG A 53 -25.53 -12.84 44.28
C ARG A 53 -26.28 -12.67 42.97
N ARG A 54 -25.98 -13.54 41.98
CA ARG A 54 -26.59 -13.57 40.67
C ARG A 54 -27.22 -14.94 40.40
N THR A 55 -28.27 -14.94 39.59
CA THR A 55 -28.99 -16.17 39.24
C THR A 55 -29.32 -16.17 37.77
N TRP A 56 -28.97 -17.25 37.08
CA TRP A 56 -29.49 -17.56 35.74
C TRP A 56 -30.94 -17.99 35.88
N ARG A 57 -31.79 -17.43 35.02
CA ARG A 57 -33.20 -17.88 34.89
C ARG A 57 -33.58 -17.81 33.42
N ARG A 58 -34.10 -18.91 32.90
CA ARG A 58 -34.66 -18.97 31.54
C ARG A 58 -35.97 -19.73 31.56
N THR A 59 -36.97 -19.22 30.84
CA THR A 59 -38.33 -19.81 30.75
C THR A 59 -38.66 -19.98 29.27
N GLY A 60 -39.66 -20.85 28.97
CA GLY A 60 -40.18 -21.02 27.60
C GLY A 60 -39.56 -22.19 26.85
N TYR A 61 -38.99 -23.16 27.57
CA TYR A 61 -38.55 -24.40 26.93
C TYR A 61 -39.73 -25.24 26.45
N GLY A 62 -39.62 -25.81 25.26
CA GLY A 62 -40.64 -26.70 24.69
C GLY A 62 -40.76 -28.05 25.40
N SER A 63 -39.65 -28.50 26.03
CA SER A 63 -39.60 -29.77 26.76
C SER A 63 -38.67 -29.71 27.97
N VAL A 64 -38.84 -30.67 28.90
CA VAL A 64 -37.90 -30.86 30.02
C VAL A 64 -36.52 -31.30 29.52
N THR A 65 -36.47 -32.10 28.46
CA THR A 65 -35.21 -32.55 27.84
C THR A 65 -34.40 -31.38 27.27
N GLU A 66 -35.04 -30.43 26.61
CA GLU A 66 -34.41 -29.22 26.11
C GLU A 66 -33.85 -28.37 27.28
N ALA A 67 -34.64 -28.17 28.32
CA ALA A 67 -34.23 -27.48 29.54
C ALA A 67 -33.04 -28.15 30.23
N GLN A 68 -33.01 -29.49 30.25
CA GLN A 68 -31.91 -30.28 30.78
C GLN A 68 -30.63 -30.12 29.95
N GLY A 69 -30.74 -30.14 28.64
CA GLY A 69 -29.61 -29.91 27.72
C GLY A 69 -28.96 -28.54 27.93
N ASP A 70 -29.79 -27.48 28.03
CA ASP A 70 -29.30 -26.13 28.33
C ASP A 70 -28.67 -26.03 29.72
N LEU A 71 -29.28 -26.67 30.75
CA LEU A 71 -28.75 -26.67 32.10
C LEU A 71 -27.41 -27.41 32.18
N SER A 72 -27.26 -28.54 31.50
CA SER A 72 -26.01 -29.29 31.44
C SER A 72 -24.89 -28.48 30.74
N ARG A 73 -25.22 -27.79 29.63
CA ARG A 73 -24.29 -26.90 28.97
C ARG A 73 -23.87 -25.71 29.83
N LEU A 74 -24.81 -25.12 30.55
CA LEU A 74 -24.58 -24.04 31.51
C LEU A 74 -23.63 -24.48 32.61
N GLN A 75 -23.83 -25.68 33.18
CA GLN A 75 -22.99 -26.27 34.22
C GLN A 75 -21.58 -26.54 33.69
N ALA A 76 -21.47 -27.13 32.50
CA ALA A 76 -20.18 -27.35 31.83
C ALA A 76 -19.38 -26.04 31.68
N ILE A 77 -20.04 -24.91 31.33
CA ILE A 77 -19.38 -23.60 31.24
C ILE A 77 -18.97 -23.07 32.62
N LEU A 78 -19.81 -23.28 33.66
CA LEU A 78 -19.54 -22.84 35.03
C LEU A 78 -18.34 -23.56 35.66
N ASP A 79 -18.09 -24.81 35.27
CA ASP A 79 -17.02 -25.66 35.80
C ASP A 79 -15.66 -25.42 35.14
N LEU A 80 -15.63 -24.76 33.96
CA LEU A 80 -14.39 -24.48 33.19
C LEU A 80 -13.28 -23.77 33.97
N PRO A 81 -13.58 -22.75 34.83
CA PRO A 81 -12.54 -22.03 35.56
C PRO A 81 -11.93 -22.82 36.72
N GLY A 82 -12.51 -23.93 37.15
CA GLY A 82 -12.07 -24.63 38.35
C GLY A 82 -12.02 -23.71 39.57
N ASP A 83 -10.88 -23.67 40.24
CA ASP A 83 -10.66 -22.84 41.46
C ASP A 83 -10.17 -21.40 41.12
N ASP A 84 -10.03 -21.03 39.84
CA ASP A 84 -9.65 -19.69 39.44
C ASP A 84 -10.78 -18.68 39.70
N ALA A 85 -10.65 -17.87 40.75
CA ALA A 85 -11.64 -16.89 41.17
C ALA A 85 -11.92 -15.80 40.12
N ASP A 86 -10.91 -15.38 39.36
CA ASP A 86 -11.09 -14.40 38.25
C ASP A 86 -11.82 -15.02 37.07
N GLY A 87 -11.44 -16.23 36.69
CA GLY A 87 -12.15 -17.03 35.69
C GLY A 87 -13.61 -17.28 36.05
N GLN A 88 -13.89 -17.62 37.30
CA GLN A 88 -15.26 -17.79 37.79
C GLN A 88 -16.10 -16.52 37.68
N ARG A 89 -15.52 -15.36 38.03
CA ARG A 89 -16.19 -14.07 37.88
C ARG A 89 -16.46 -13.74 36.39
N ARG A 90 -15.49 -13.93 35.52
CA ARG A 90 -15.60 -13.69 34.06
C ARG A 90 -16.68 -14.56 33.43
N VAL A 91 -16.76 -15.85 33.80
CA VAL A 91 -17.82 -16.75 33.35
C VAL A 91 -19.18 -16.30 33.91
N GLY A 92 -19.23 -15.90 35.18
CA GLY A 92 -20.43 -15.33 35.77
C GLY A 92 -20.96 -14.10 35.04
N ASP A 93 -20.07 -13.18 34.64
CA ASP A 93 -20.40 -11.97 33.86
C ASP A 93 -20.95 -12.33 32.49
N LEU A 94 -20.29 -13.24 31.78
CA LEU A 94 -20.73 -13.76 30.48
C LEU A 94 -22.15 -14.33 30.56
N LEU A 95 -22.39 -15.25 31.53
CA LEU A 95 -23.67 -15.92 31.65
C LEU A 95 -24.79 -14.98 32.11
N ALA A 96 -24.48 -14.00 32.95
CA ALA A 96 -25.45 -12.97 33.36
C ALA A 96 -25.86 -12.08 32.19
N ASP A 97 -24.90 -11.72 31.28
CA ASP A 97 -25.19 -10.96 30.08
C ASP A 97 -26.04 -11.78 29.09
N ILE A 98 -25.70 -13.04 28.86
CA ILE A 98 -26.48 -13.97 28.03
C ILE A 98 -27.92 -14.14 28.56
N ALA A 99 -28.07 -14.27 29.86
CA ALA A 99 -29.41 -14.37 30.50
C ALA A 99 -30.24 -13.11 30.23
N ARG A 100 -29.63 -11.92 30.37
CA ARG A 100 -30.27 -10.62 30.16
C ARG A 100 -30.74 -10.46 28.72
N ARG A 101 -29.92 -10.89 27.75
CA ARG A 101 -30.22 -10.79 26.32
C ARG A 101 -31.04 -11.93 25.74
N ARG A 102 -31.29 -12.95 26.53
CA ARG A 102 -31.92 -14.23 26.10
C ARG A 102 -31.17 -14.87 24.90
N ALA A 103 -29.85 -14.66 24.79
CA ALA A 103 -29.04 -15.24 23.75
C ALA A 103 -28.78 -16.74 23.95
N PRO A 104 -28.47 -17.53 22.91
CA PRO A 104 -28.08 -18.93 23.08
C PRO A 104 -26.77 -19.05 23.86
N LEU A 105 -26.63 -20.18 24.60
CA LEU A 105 -25.39 -20.49 25.30
C LEU A 105 -24.27 -20.78 24.28
N PRO A 106 -23.05 -20.26 24.51
CA PRO A 106 -21.88 -20.57 23.67
C PRO A 106 -21.44 -22.02 23.85
N ASP A 107 -20.58 -22.48 22.93
CA ASP A 107 -19.93 -23.77 23.08
C ASP A 107 -18.93 -23.74 24.27
N PRO A 108 -18.95 -24.72 25.18
CA PRO A 108 -18.00 -24.77 26.29
C PRO A 108 -16.53 -24.77 25.84
N THR A 109 -16.20 -25.41 24.72
CA THR A 109 -14.82 -25.44 24.18
C THR A 109 -14.34 -24.05 23.74
N GLU A 110 -15.20 -23.22 23.17
CA GLU A 110 -14.91 -21.84 22.86
C GLU A 110 -14.63 -20.99 24.10
N VAL A 111 -15.48 -21.18 25.15
CA VAL A 111 -15.32 -20.48 26.45
C VAL A 111 -14.02 -20.92 27.12
N SER A 112 -13.72 -22.21 27.12
CA SER A 112 -12.49 -22.78 27.70
C SER A 112 -11.24 -22.18 27.04
N ARG A 113 -11.22 -22.15 25.73
CA ARG A 113 -10.09 -21.54 24.96
C ARG A 113 -9.89 -20.08 25.33
N LYS A 114 -10.95 -19.28 25.43
CA LYS A 114 -10.88 -17.86 25.78
C LYS A 114 -10.44 -17.63 27.23
N LEU A 115 -10.88 -18.47 28.14
CA LEU A 115 -10.47 -18.43 29.56
C LEU A 115 -8.97 -18.69 29.70
N GLY A 116 -8.45 -19.75 29.08
CA GLY A 116 -7.06 -20.16 29.19
C GLY A 116 -6.05 -19.12 28.68
N VAL A 117 -6.49 -18.19 27.82
CA VAL A 117 -5.65 -17.13 27.24
C VAL A 117 -5.97 -15.74 27.81
N GLY A 118 -6.90 -15.63 28.77
CA GLY A 118 -7.24 -14.34 29.39
C GLY A 118 -8.02 -13.36 28.51
N VAL A 119 -8.64 -13.83 27.41
CA VAL A 119 -9.40 -13.00 26.46
C VAL A 119 -10.80 -12.68 26.99
N PRO A 120 -11.37 -11.46 26.81
CA PRO A 120 -12.73 -11.14 27.18
C PRO A 120 -13.74 -12.11 26.57
N LEU A 121 -14.67 -12.62 27.40
CA LEU A 121 -15.66 -13.62 26.98
C LEU A 121 -16.83 -13.01 26.20
N ASP A 122 -17.11 -11.72 26.40
CA ASP A 122 -18.26 -11.02 25.81
C ASP A 122 -18.12 -10.63 24.35
N GLY A 123 -16.88 -10.57 23.84
CA GLY A 123 -16.54 -10.42 22.41
C GLY A 123 -17.35 -9.40 21.62
N LYS A 124 -17.71 -8.24 22.21
CA LYS A 124 -18.60 -7.24 21.58
C LYS A 124 -17.93 -6.34 20.55
N THR A 125 -16.60 -6.25 20.58
CA THR A 125 -15.84 -5.34 19.75
C THR A 125 -15.91 -5.76 18.27
N LEU A 126 -16.34 -4.86 17.41
CA LEU A 126 -16.28 -5.07 15.95
C LEU A 126 -14.88 -4.78 15.41
N VAL A 127 -14.54 -5.43 14.32
CA VAL A 127 -13.25 -5.18 13.62
C VAL A 127 -13.12 -3.71 13.23
N GLY A 128 -14.18 -3.09 12.71
CA GLY A 128 -14.18 -1.68 12.33
C GLY A 128 -13.90 -0.74 13.48
N ASP A 129 -14.56 -0.94 14.62
CA ASP A 129 -14.37 -0.13 15.83
C ASP A 129 -12.97 -0.30 16.41
N TRP A 130 -12.44 -1.54 16.37
CA TRP A 130 -11.08 -1.82 16.80
C TRP A 130 -10.03 -1.11 15.94
N LEU A 131 -10.22 -1.12 14.62
CA LEU A 131 -9.32 -0.41 13.69
C LEU A 131 -9.29 1.08 13.99
N ASP A 132 -10.43 1.71 14.27
CA ASP A 132 -10.50 3.13 14.66
C ASP A 132 -9.77 3.40 15.98
N GLN A 133 -10.00 2.57 17.01
CA GLN A 133 -9.33 2.68 18.29
C GLN A 133 -7.80 2.56 18.16
N VAL A 134 -7.32 1.66 17.28
CA VAL A 134 -5.89 1.48 17.01
C VAL A 134 -5.32 2.73 16.35
N MET A 135 -6.04 3.33 15.39
CA MET A 135 -5.58 4.51 14.68
C MET A 135 -5.61 5.77 15.54
N ALA A 136 -6.62 5.94 16.39
CA ALA A 136 -6.72 7.07 17.31
C ALA A 136 -5.53 7.16 18.30
N LYS A 137 -4.93 6.02 18.64
CA LYS A 137 -3.78 5.92 19.57
C LYS A 137 -2.43 5.76 18.87
N LYS A 138 -2.40 5.88 17.52
CA LYS A 138 -1.19 5.60 16.75
C LYS A 138 -0.37 6.87 16.51
N ALA A 139 0.75 7.00 17.22
CA ALA A 139 1.72 8.07 17.01
C ALA A 139 2.69 7.68 15.87
N THR A 140 2.29 7.93 14.63
CA THR A 140 3.17 7.81 13.45
C THR A 140 3.03 9.05 12.58
N ARG A 141 3.96 9.24 11.60
CA ARG A 141 3.91 10.38 10.69
C ARG A 141 2.55 10.46 9.98
N THR A 142 2.04 11.66 9.78
CA THR A 142 0.73 11.94 9.17
C THR A 142 0.55 11.20 7.84
N THR A 143 1.54 11.26 6.96
CA THR A 143 1.51 10.54 5.66
C THR A 143 1.37 9.02 5.78
N THR A 144 1.97 8.42 6.83
CA THR A 144 1.82 6.99 7.13
C THR A 144 0.42 6.68 7.64
N ASN A 145 -0.12 7.53 8.50
CA ASN A 145 -1.50 7.41 9.00
C ASN A 145 -2.53 7.54 7.88
N HIS A 146 -2.31 8.43 6.91
CA HIS A 146 -3.16 8.53 5.71
C HIS A 146 -3.21 7.21 4.94
N GLY A 147 -2.07 6.53 4.76
CA GLY A 147 -2.02 5.21 4.15
C GLY A 147 -2.84 4.17 4.91
N TYR A 148 -2.67 4.07 6.23
CA TYR A 148 -3.47 3.17 7.07
C TYR A 148 -4.96 3.50 7.01
N ASN A 149 -5.33 4.76 7.15
CA ASN A 149 -6.72 5.21 7.10
C ASN A 149 -7.37 4.92 5.73
N SER A 150 -6.62 5.07 4.63
CA SER A 150 -7.07 4.70 3.30
C SER A 150 -7.35 3.19 3.20
N HIS A 151 -6.42 2.33 3.66
CA HIS A 151 -6.62 0.88 3.69
C HIS A 151 -7.85 0.50 4.52
N ILE A 152 -8.02 1.12 5.68
CA ILE A 152 -9.16 0.86 6.58
C ILE A 152 -10.47 1.30 5.95
N ARG A 153 -10.55 2.51 5.46
CA ARG A 153 -11.79 3.10 4.91
C ARG A 153 -12.23 2.44 3.61
N VAL A 154 -11.28 2.16 2.72
CA VAL A 154 -11.60 1.71 1.35
C VAL A 154 -11.76 0.19 1.27
N HIS A 155 -11.02 -0.57 2.08
CA HIS A 155 -10.94 -2.02 1.94
C HIS A 155 -11.40 -2.77 3.19
N LEU A 156 -10.83 -2.46 4.36
CA LEU A 156 -11.05 -3.28 5.55
C LEU A 156 -12.46 -3.10 6.14
N LYS A 157 -12.89 -1.87 6.39
CA LYS A 157 -14.20 -1.61 6.98
C LYS A 157 -15.37 -2.08 6.13
N PRO A 158 -15.42 -1.82 4.80
CA PRO A 158 -16.52 -2.28 3.97
C PRO A 158 -16.64 -3.81 3.92
N ALA A 159 -15.52 -4.53 3.93
CA ALA A 159 -15.53 -5.98 3.78
C ALA A 159 -15.70 -6.74 5.11
N ILE A 160 -14.97 -6.36 6.14
CA ILE A 160 -14.87 -7.12 7.40
C ILE A 160 -15.18 -6.28 8.65
N GLY A 161 -15.42 -4.98 8.53
CA GLY A 161 -15.60 -4.06 9.66
C GLY A 161 -16.80 -4.39 10.54
N HIS A 162 -17.85 -4.98 9.97
CA HIS A 162 -19.08 -5.40 10.66
C HIS A 162 -18.94 -6.71 11.45
N LEU A 163 -17.86 -7.45 11.21
CA LEU A 163 -17.61 -8.71 11.90
C LEU A 163 -17.13 -8.47 13.33
N ARG A 164 -17.47 -9.39 14.22
CA ARG A 164 -16.91 -9.40 15.56
C ARG A 164 -15.43 -9.77 15.51
N LEU A 165 -14.62 -9.05 16.28
CA LEU A 165 -13.16 -9.20 16.30
C LEU A 165 -12.73 -10.62 16.70
N ASP A 166 -13.43 -11.24 17.65
CA ASP A 166 -13.17 -12.59 18.14
C ASP A 166 -13.64 -13.71 17.19
N ARG A 167 -14.38 -13.36 16.12
CA ARG A 167 -14.87 -14.30 15.10
C ARG A 167 -14.23 -14.10 13.73
N LEU A 168 -13.30 -13.16 13.62
CA LEU A 168 -12.59 -12.96 12.38
C LEU A 168 -11.71 -14.17 12.04
N SER A 169 -12.01 -14.84 10.94
CA SER A 169 -11.28 -16.01 10.43
C SER A 169 -10.35 -15.66 9.27
N VAL A 170 -9.47 -16.60 8.92
CA VAL A 170 -8.62 -16.50 7.72
C VAL A 170 -9.49 -16.41 6.46
N GLY A 171 -10.54 -17.27 6.34
CA GLY A 171 -11.46 -17.26 5.21
C GLY A 171 -12.12 -15.90 4.98
N HIS A 172 -12.56 -15.19 6.02
CA HIS A 172 -13.11 -13.84 5.86
C HIS A 172 -12.11 -12.84 5.25
N VAL A 173 -10.82 -12.99 5.54
CA VAL A 173 -9.78 -12.12 4.99
C VAL A 173 -9.43 -12.55 3.56
N GLU A 174 -9.45 -13.83 3.26
CA GLU A 174 -9.28 -14.38 1.90
C GLU A 174 -10.41 -13.93 0.98
N ASP A 175 -11.67 -14.05 1.42
CA ASP A 175 -12.85 -13.57 0.67
C ASP A 175 -12.77 -12.06 0.38
N MET A 176 -12.28 -11.28 1.34
CA MET A 176 -12.03 -9.84 1.13
C MET A 176 -11.01 -9.61 -0.01
N PHE A 177 -9.93 -10.38 -0.07
CA PHE A 177 -8.93 -10.23 -1.13
C PHE A 177 -9.43 -10.75 -2.47
N ALA A 178 -10.22 -11.83 -2.49
CA ALA A 178 -10.91 -12.33 -3.69
C ALA A 178 -11.84 -11.26 -4.27
N ALA A 179 -12.66 -10.62 -3.45
CA ALA A 179 -13.53 -9.52 -3.87
C ALA A 179 -12.75 -8.29 -4.41
N ILE A 180 -11.51 -8.07 -3.95
CA ILE A 180 -10.63 -7.05 -4.54
C ILE A 180 -10.17 -7.47 -5.93
N ASP A 181 -9.89 -8.76 -6.16
CA ASP A 181 -9.49 -9.28 -7.47
C ASP A 181 -10.64 -9.21 -8.46
N ASP A 182 -11.84 -9.62 -8.09
CA ASP A 182 -13.05 -9.49 -8.91
C ASP A 182 -13.28 -8.04 -9.34
N ARG A 183 -13.14 -7.11 -8.39
CA ARG A 183 -13.25 -5.67 -8.70
C ARG A 183 -12.14 -5.19 -9.64
N ASN A 184 -10.92 -5.72 -9.49
CA ASN A 184 -9.81 -5.40 -10.39
C ASN A 184 -10.11 -5.86 -11.82
N ASP A 185 -10.75 -7.02 -12.01
CA ASP A 185 -11.10 -7.54 -13.33
C ASP A 185 -12.15 -6.65 -14.01
N VAL A 186 -13.16 -6.21 -13.27
CA VAL A 186 -14.12 -5.23 -13.76
C VAL A 186 -13.40 -3.93 -14.18
N ILE A 187 -12.49 -3.40 -13.34
CA ILE A 187 -11.74 -2.17 -13.65
C ILE A 187 -10.85 -2.37 -14.89
N ARG A 188 -10.24 -3.53 -15.08
CA ARG A 188 -9.43 -3.84 -16.27
C ARG A 188 -10.29 -3.80 -17.54
N ALA A 189 -11.45 -4.48 -17.52
CA ALA A 189 -12.37 -4.51 -18.65
C ALA A 189 -12.89 -3.10 -19.00
N GLU A 190 -13.29 -2.31 -18.01
CA GLU A 190 -13.73 -0.92 -18.23
C GLU A 190 -12.62 -0.02 -18.78
N ASN A 191 -11.39 -0.18 -18.24
CA ASN A 191 -10.24 0.58 -18.73
C ASN A 191 -9.87 0.19 -20.16
N GLU A 192 -10.01 -1.06 -20.55
CA GLU A 192 -9.77 -1.54 -21.91
C GLU A 192 -10.80 -0.99 -22.87
N ALA A 193 -12.08 -1.14 -22.57
CA ALA A 193 -13.16 -0.53 -23.35
C ALA A 193 -12.98 0.98 -23.54
N ARG A 194 -12.56 1.68 -22.47
CA ARG A 194 -12.25 3.11 -22.56
C ARG A 194 -11.03 3.42 -23.45
N ARG A 195 -9.97 2.58 -23.43
CA ARG A 195 -8.82 2.75 -24.35
C ARG A 195 -9.23 2.61 -25.80
N GLU A 196 -10.05 1.60 -26.12
CA GLU A 196 -10.61 1.43 -27.46
C GLU A 196 -11.45 2.65 -27.88
N GLN A 197 -12.29 3.15 -26.98
CA GLN A 197 -13.09 4.33 -27.26
C GLN A 197 -12.23 5.58 -27.47
N VAL A 198 -11.17 5.77 -26.66
CA VAL A 198 -10.18 6.84 -26.86
C VAL A 198 -9.49 6.71 -28.21
N ALA A 199 -9.16 5.49 -28.65
CA ALA A 199 -8.57 5.26 -29.97
C ALA A 199 -9.53 5.65 -31.10
N ARG A 200 -10.83 5.34 -30.98
CA ARG A 200 -11.87 5.77 -31.94
C ARG A 200 -12.05 7.29 -32.01
N CYS A 201 -11.78 7.99 -30.89
CA CYS A 201 -11.79 9.46 -30.84
C CYS A 201 -10.56 10.13 -31.43
N LYS A 202 -9.47 9.36 -31.70
CA LYS A 202 -8.24 9.85 -32.33
C LYS A 202 -8.41 9.87 -33.85
N ARG A 203 -7.93 10.93 -34.46
CA ARG A 203 -7.94 11.09 -35.91
C ARG A 203 -6.65 10.56 -36.50
N GLY A 204 -6.74 9.68 -37.49
CA GLY A 204 -5.57 9.09 -38.18
C GLY A 204 -5.01 9.95 -39.32
N LYS A 205 -5.61 11.10 -39.68
CA LYS A 205 -5.18 11.92 -40.82
C LYS A 205 -4.92 13.37 -40.40
N PRO A 206 -3.83 14.00 -40.90
CA PRO A 206 -3.59 15.43 -40.67
C PRO A 206 -4.59 16.32 -41.43
N GLY A 207 -4.83 17.54 -40.95
CA GLY A 207 -5.70 18.54 -41.57
C GLY A 207 -7.07 18.67 -40.90
N ALA A 208 -7.93 19.61 -41.30
CA ALA A 208 -9.25 19.84 -40.74
C ALA A 208 -10.24 18.72 -41.15
N PRO A 209 -11.07 18.16 -40.24
CA PRO A 209 -12.02 17.10 -40.57
C PRO A 209 -13.18 17.60 -41.44
N LYS A 210 -13.62 16.77 -42.39
CA LYS A 210 -14.87 17.02 -43.15
C LYS A 210 -16.11 17.00 -42.22
N ALA A 211 -17.22 17.62 -42.65
CA ALA A 211 -18.41 17.75 -41.81
C ALA A 211 -18.90 16.39 -41.25
N ALA A 212 -19.05 15.38 -42.09
CA ALA A 212 -19.45 14.02 -41.65
C ALA A 212 -18.46 13.37 -40.66
N GLU A 213 -17.17 13.59 -40.83
CA GLU A 213 -16.14 13.11 -39.93
C GLU A 213 -16.21 13.83 -38.56
N ARG A 214 -16.50 15.13 -38.56
CA ARG A 214 -16.74 15.92 -37.33
C ARG A 214 -17.93 15.39 -36.52
N THR A 215 -19.02 15.10 -37.19
CA THR A 215 -20.22 14.53 -36.55
C THR A 215 -19.91 13.18 -35.93
N LYS A 216 -19.26 12.27 -36.67
CA LYS A 216 -18.86 10.97 -36.15
C LYS A 216 -17.89 11.07 -34.95
N LEU A 217 -16.91 11.96 -35.01
CA LEU A 217 -15.99 12.20 -33.89
C LEU A 217 -16.69 12.80 -32.68
N ALA A 218 -17.70 13.66 -32.87
CA ALA A 218 -18.52 14.20 -31.79
C ALA A 218 -19.32 13.10 -31.08
N GLU A 219 -19.95 12.20 -31.86
CA GLU A 219 -20.66 11.04 -31.32
C GLU A 219 -19.75 10.12 -30.50
N GLU A 220 -18.55 9.78 -31.05
CA GLU A 220 -17.59 8.94 -30.31
C GLU A 220 -17.06 9.62 -29.04
N ARG A 221 -16.87 10.94 -29.06
CA ARG A 221 -16.51 11.71 -27.86
C ARG A 221 -17.64 11.79 -26.83
N ALA A 222 -18.89 11.86 -27.28
CA ALA A 222 -20.06 11.80 -26.38
C ALA A 222 -20.10 10.43 -25.67
N LYS A 223 -19.94 9.32 -26.40
CA LYS A 223 -19.84 7.99 -25.82
C LYS A 223 -18.68 7.89 -24.79
N LEU A 224 -17.50 8.45 -25.11
CA LEU A 224 -16.36 8.49 -24.21
C LEU A 224 -16.64 9.28 -22.92
N ALA A 225 -17.43 10.34 -22.99
CA ALA A 225 -17.79 11.16 -21.84
C ALA A 225 -18.70 10.41 -20.85
N GLU A 226 -19.54 9.50 -21.35
CA GLU A 226 -20.43 8.65 -20.54
C GLU A 226 -19.69 7.48 -19.87
N MET A 227 -18.50 7.08 -20.37
CA MET A 227 -17.75 5.97 -19.82
C MET A 227 -17.05 6.35 -18.51
N PRO A 228 -16.96 5.39 -17.55
CA PRO A 228 -16.19 5.59 -16.32
C PRO A 228 -14.75 6.07 -16.62
N PRO A 229 -14.19 6.99 -15.82
CA PRO A 229 -12.80 7.42 -16.00
C PRO A 229 -11.83 6.26 -15.75
N PHE A 230 -10.60 6.35 -16.27
CA PHE A 230 -9.57 5.36 -15.96
C PHE A 230 -9.35 5.24 -14.45
N ARG A 231 -9.45 4.01 -13.94
CA ARG A 231 -9.24 3.68 -12.54
C ARG A 231 -8.02 2.79 -12.36
N ARG A 232 -7.33 2.98 -11.23
CA ARG A 232 -6.21 2.10 -10.86
C ARG A 232 -6.74 0.84 -10.19
N ILE A 233 -6.17 -0.31 -10.57
CA ILE A 233 -6.39 -1.58 -9.88
C ILE A 233 -5.63 -1.61 -8.55
N THR A 234 -6.11 -2.42 -7.61
CA THR A 234 -5.41 -2.69 -6.35
C THR A 234 -4.37 -3.79 -6.59
N GLY A 235 -3.16 -3.38 -6.91
CA GLY A 235 -2.07 -4.30 -7.24
C GLY A 235 -1.51 -5.10 -6.05
N PRO A 236 -0.64 -6.11 -6.30
CA PRO A 236 -0.08 -6.99 -5.28
C PRO A 236 0.59 -6.25 -4.11
N ALA A 237 1.39 -5.22 -4.39
CA ALA A 237 2.05 -4.42 -3.35
C ALA A 237 1.05 -3.70 -2.44
N THR A 238 -0.08 -3.22 -2.99
CA THR A 238 -1.15 -2.58 -2.22
C THR A 238 -1.89 -3.61 -1.38
N LYS A 239 -2.22 -4.79 -1.92
CA LYS A 239 -2.81 -5.90 -1.15
C LYS A 239 -1.93 -6.30 0.02
N GLN A 240 -0.63 -6.44 -0.18
CA GLN A 240 0.34 -6.68 0.90
C GLN A 240 0.35 -5.54 1.95
N ALA A 241 0.18 -4.29 1.54
CA ALA A 241 0.10 -3.16 2.46
C ALA A 241 -1.20 -3.18 3.28
N ILE A 242 -2.34 -3.52 2.66
CA ILE A 242 -3.63 -3.73 3.34
C ILE A 242 -3.50 -4.86 4.37
N ARG A 243 -2.93 -6.01 3.99
CA ARG A 243 -2.67 -7.14 4.89
C ARG A 243 -1.81 -6.71 6.08
N ARG A 244 -0.71 -5.97 5.84
CA ARG A 244 0.16 -5.45 6.91
C ARG A 244 -0.59 -4.53 7.87
N THR A 245 -1.50 -3.69 7.37
CA THR A 245 -2.34 -2.82 8.20
C THR A 245 -3.23 -3.63 9.12
N LEU A 246 -3.93 -4.62 8.59
CA LEU A 246 -4.79 -5.52 9.39
C LEU A 246 -3.96 -6.33 10.38
N ARG A 247 -2.86 -6.95 9.93
CA ARG A 247 -1.96 -7.73 10.77
C ARG A 247 -1.43 -6.93 11.97
N MET A 248 -1.05 -5.68 11.76
CA MET A 248 -0.60 -4.77 12.81
C MET A 248 -1.72 -4.52 13.84
N ALA A 249 -2.94 -4.27 13.38
CA ALA A 249 -4.07 -4.04 14.28
C ALA A 249 -4.46 -5.30 15.08
N LEU A 250 -4.45 -6.47 14.44
CA LEU A 250 -4.74 -7.75 15.10
C LEU A 250 -3.64 -8.15 16.08
N ASN A 251 -2.36 -7.89 15.80
CA ASN A 251 -1.27 -8.09 16.77
C ASN A 251 -1.47 -7.22 18.04
N LYS A 252 -1.96 -5.98 17.86
CA LYS A 252 -2.34 -5.14 19.02
C LYS A 252 -3.54 -5.69 19.78
N ALA A 253 -4.48 -6.34 19.09
CA ALA A 253 -5.61 -7.00 19.74
C ALA A 253 -5.15 -8.20 20.56
N ILE A 254 -4.20 -9.00 20.06
CA ILE A 254 -3.55 -10.10 20.81
C ILE A 254 -2.84 -9.54 22.05
N ALA A 255 -2.01 -8.51 21.88
CA ALA A 255 -1.29 -7.89 22.99
C ALA A 255 -2.22 -7.33 24.09
N LYS A 256 -3.46 -6.97 23.71
CA LYS A 256 -4.51 -6.54 24.65
C LYS A 256 -5.43 -7.69 25.08
N GLN A 257 -5.09 -8.92 24.75
CA GLN A 257 -5.88 -10.10 25.11
C GLN A 257 -7.36 -10.04 24.65
N LEU A 258 -7.64 -9.36 23.53
CA LEU A 258 -8.97 -9.30 22.92
C LEU A 258 -9.23 -10.50 22.01
N ILE A 259 -8.18 -11.06 21.42
CA ILE A 259 -8.17 -12.25 20.57
C ILE A 259 -6.92 -13.08 20.83
N THR A 260 -6.93 -14.34 20.42
CA THR A 260 -5.78 -15.26 20.56
C THR A 260 -5.04 -15.51 19.27
N PHE A 261 -5.60 -15.08 18.12
CA PHE A 261 -5.16 -15.48 16.80
C PHE A 261 -5.22 -14.31 15.82
N ASN A 262 -4.22 -14.22 14.95
CA ASN A 262 -4.14 -13.17 13.93
C ASN A 262 -4.47 -13.76 12.57
N ALA A 263 -5.72 -13.66 12.12
CA ALA A 263 -6.18 -14.15 10.84
C ALA A 263 -5.36 -13.61 9.65
N ALA A 264 -4.94 -12.35 9.70
CA ALA A 264 -4.15 -11.74 8.61
C ALA A 264 -2.70 -12.25 8.51
N ALA A 265 -2.21 -13.00 9.51
CA ALA A 265 -0.87 -13.57 9.46
C ALA A 265 -0.80 -14.79 8.53
N HIS A 266 -1.90 -15.50 8.37
CA HIS A 266 -2.00 -16.78 7.68
C HIS A 266 -2.57 -16.69 6.25
N VAL A 267 -2.96 -15.50 5.81
CA VAL A 267 -3.41 -15.28 4.44
C VAL A 267 -2.21 -15.22 3.52
N GLU A 268 -2.22 -16.04 2.49
CA GLU A 268 -1.22 -16.02 1.43
C GLU A 268 -1.63 -15.06 0.31
N LEU A 269 -0.74 -14.16 -0.03
CA LEU A 269 -0.92 -13.23 -1.14
C LEU A 269 0.27 -13.33 -2.08
N THR A 270 0.00 -13.33 -3.36
CA THR A 270 1.04 -13.30 -4.39
C THR A 270 2.01 -12.14 -4.13
N ALA A 271 3.28 -12.45 -4.06
CA ALA A 271 4.33 -11.43 -4.00
C ALA A 271 4.37 -10.69 -5.35
N GLY A 272 4.23 -9.38 -5.32
CA GLY A 272 4.52 -8.58 -6.51
C GLY A 272 6.02 -8.58 -6.78
N ALA A 273 6.43 -8.82 -8.00
CA ALA A 273 7.81 -8.62 -8.41
C ALA A 273 8.21 -7.15 -8.16
N ARG A 274 9.41 -6.92 -7.64
CA ARG A 274 9.94 -5.56 -7.54
C ARG A 274 10.21 -5.06 -8.96
N PRO A 275 9.72 -3.87 -9.33
CA PRO A 275 10.04 -3.33 -10.63
C PRO A 275 11.54 -3.07 -10.75
N LYS A 276 12.15 -3.59 -11.81
CA LYS A 276 13.52 -3.32 -12.19
C LYS A 276 13.56 -2.08 -13.10
N GLY A 277 14.64 -1.31 -13.02
CA GLY A 277 14.85 -0.17 -13.90
C GLY A 277 15.37 -0.62 -15.26
N LEU A 278 14.73 -0.18 -16.34
CA LEU A 278 15.15 -0.44 -17.72
C LEU A 278 15.50 0.85 -18.43
N LEU A 279 16.58 0.85 -19.24
CA LEU A 279 16.93 1.99 -20.08
C LEU A 279 15.95 2.14 -21.24
N TRP A 280 15.71 3.37 -21.66
CA TRP A 280 15.06 3.70 -22.92
C TRP A 280 16.07 3.59 -24.09
N THR A 281 16.41 2.37 -24.50
CA THR A 281 17.20 2.13 -25.71
C THR A 281 16.40 2.55 -26.95
N ASP A 282 17.07 2.79 -28.06
CA ASP A 282 16.44 3.23 -29.32
C ASP A 282 15.36 2.23 -29.78
N GLU A 283 15.62 0.93 -29.69
CA GLU A 283 14.66 -0.14 -30.00
C GLU A 283 13.39 -0.07 -29.13
N ARG A 284 13.57 0.21 -27.81
CA ARG A 284 12.44 0.34 -26.89
C ARG A 284 11.64 1.61 -27.16
N VAL A 285 12.30 2.69 -27.59
CA VAL A 285 11.65 3.94 -27.99
C VAL A 285 10.82 3.72 -29.25
N GLU A 286 11.37 3.07 -30.27
CA GLU A 286 10.66 2.75 -31.52
C GLU A 286 9.43 1.90 -31.23
N ARG A 287 9.57 0.80 -30.49
CA ARG A 287 8.45 -0.06 -30.10
C ARG A 287 7.38 0.70 -29.30
N TRP A 288 7.80 1.59 -28.41
CA TRP A 288 6.84 2.42 -27.67
C TRP A 288 6.12 3.42 -28.59
N ARG A 289 6.80 4.01 -29.55
CA ARG A 289 6.18 4.91 -30.55
C ARG A 289 5.12 4.19 -31.38
N GLU A 290 5.36 2.94 -31.74
CA GLU A 290 4.42 2.10 -32.48
C GLU A 290 3.22 1.64 -31.64
N THR A 291 3.49 1.14 -30.44
CA THR A 291 2.49 0.45 -29.63
C THR A 291 1.84 1.33 -28.56
N GLY A 292 2.49 2.41 -28.14
CA GLY A 292 2.11 3.23 -26.98
C GLY A 292 2.35 2.52 -25.63
N VAL A 293 2.95 1.32 -25.63
CA VAL A 293 3.14 0.50 -24.43
C VAL A 293 4.55 0.69 -23.87
N LYS A 294 4.65 1.01 -22.57
CA LYS A 294 5.94 1.10 -21.88
C LYS A 294 6.52 -0.32 -21.64
N PRO A 295 7.83 -0.53 -21.88
CA PRO A 295 8.49 -1.81 -21.63
C PRO A 295 8.43 -2.28 -20.17
N GLY A 296 8.47 -1.33 -19.22
CA GLY A 296 8.42 -1.61 -17.80
C GLY A 296 7.82 -0.48 -16.98
N PRO A 297 7.49 -0.74 -15.72
CA PRO A 297 6.92 0.28 -14.84
C PRO A 297 7.93 1.34 -14.39
N VAL A 298 9.23 1.02 -14.38
CA VAL A 298 10.35 1.92 -14.08
C VAL A 298 11.24 2.00 -15.31
N MET A 299 11.26 3.17 -15.94
CA MET A 299 12.06 3.43 -17.12
C MET A 299 13.05 4.56 -16.83
N VAL A 300 14.24 4.46 -17.37
CA VAL A 300 15.34 5.40 -17.16
C VAL A 300 15.81 5.92 -18.49
N TRP A 301 16.06 7.22 -18.59
CA TRP A 301 16.62 7.84 -19.78
C TRP A 301 18.10 7.52 -19.94
N THR A 302 18.54 7.39 -21.17
CA THR A 302 19.97 7.39 -21.52
C THR A 302 20.59 8.76 -21.20
N PRO A 303 21.92 8.86 -21.08
CA PRO A 303 22.59 10.17 -20.91
C PRO A 303 22.22 11.18 -22.00
N ALA A 304 22.07 10.74 -23.25
CA ALA A 304 21.66 11.59 -24.36
C ALA A 304 20.23 12.14 -24.19
N GLN A 305 19.28 11.29 -23.80
CA GLN A 305 17.89 11.70 -23.55
C GLN A 305 17.80 12.64 -22.33
N LEU A 306 18.61 12.40 -21.29
CA LEU A 306 18.69 13.30 -20.15
C LEU A 306 19.25 14.66 -20.54
N GLY A 307 20.30 14.71 -21.39
CA GLY A 307 20.83 15.94 -21.95
C GLY A 307 19.77 16.72 -22.72
N ALA A 308 19.05 16.05 -23.63
CA ALA A 308 17.96 16.67 -24.40
C ALA A 308 16.83 17.22 -23.50
N PHE A 309 16.54 16.54 -22.37
CA PHE A 309 15.59 17.08 -21.40
C PHE A 309 16.11 18.34 -20.72
N LEU A 310 17.37 18.36 -20.30
CA LEU A 310 17.98 19.52 -19.64
C LEU A 310 18.05 20.72 -20.58
N ASP A 311 18.39 20.50 -21.85
CA ASP A 311 18.38 21.55 -22.86
C ASP A 311 16.98 22.12 -23.06
N ALA A 312 15.96 21.26 -23.15
CA ALA A 312 14.56 21.69 -23.25
C ALA A 312 14.05 22.41 -22.01
N ALA A 313 14.64 22.13 -20.83
CA ALA A 313 14.26 22.71 -19.56
C ALA A 313 15.01 24.03 -19.26
N GLU A 314 16.05 24.39 -19.99
CA GLU A 314 16.96 25.50 -19.67
C GLU A 314 16.26 26.84 -19.47
N GLY A 315 15.23 27.13 -20.27
CA GLY A 315 14.40 28.33 -20.14
C GLY A 315 13.32 28.26 -19.07
N ASP A 316 13.10 27.10 -18.43
CA ASP A 316 12.07 26.97 -17.42
C ASP A 316 12.55 27.46 -16.05
N ARG A 317 11.63 28.05 -15.28
CA ARG A 317 11.91 28.56 -13.93
C ARG A 317 12.47 27.49 -12.99
N LEU A 318 12.09 26.22 -13.19
CA LEU A 318 12.52 25.07 -12.39
C LEU A 318 13.74 24.33 -12.98
N TYR A 319 14.43 24.91 -13.98
CA TYR A 319 15.62 24.28 -14.58
C TYR A 319 16.64 23.82 -13.53
N ALA A 320 17.01 24.70 -12.61
CA ALA A 320 17.99 24.39 -11.56
C ALA A 320 17.53 23.23 -10.65
N PHE A 321 16.23 23.10 -10.40
CA PHE A 321 15.67 21.97 -9.70
C PHE A 321 15.86 20.67 -10.48
N PHE A 322 15.51 20.68 -11.78
CA PHE A 322 15.65 19.47 -12.61
C PHE A 322 17.11 19.08 -12.77
N HIS A 323 17.99 20.04 -12.96
CA HIS A 323 19.44 19.83 -13.00
C HIS A 323 19.95 19.15 -11.72
N LEU A 324 19.59 19.70 -10.56
CA LEU A 324 19.99 19.14 -9.28
C LEU A 324 19.50 17.70 -9.07
N ILE A 325 18.24 17.41 -9.41
CA ILE A 325 17.66 16.06 -9.27
C ILE A 325 18.31 15.09 -10.26
N ALA A 326 18.53 15.51 -11.51
CA ALA A 326 19.09 14.69 -12.56
C ALA A 326 20.51 14.21 -12.24
N TYR A 327 21.37 15.13 -11.82
CA TYR A 327 22.77 14.80 -11.52
C TYR A 327 23.00 14.18 -10.16
N HIS A 328 22.22 14.56 -9.13
CA HIS A 328 22.51 14.18 -7.75
C HIS A 328 21.46 13.27 -7.10
N GLY A 329 20.37 12.98 -7.78
CA GLY A 329 19.41 11.96 -7.38
C GLY A 329 18.67 12.25 -6.08
N LEU A 330 18.45 13.52 -5.69
CA LEU A 330 17.62 13.86 -4.55
C LEU A 330 16.19 13.34 -4.76
N ARG A 331 15.52 12.97 -3.66
CA ARG A 331 14.07 12.70 -3.75
C ARG A 331 13.31 14.00 -4.02
N ARG A 332 12.17 13.91 -4.71
CA ARG A 332 11.35 15.09 -5.04
C ARG A 332 11.10 16.00 -3.84
N GLY A 333 10.66 15.43 -2.71
CA GLY A 333 10.39 16.18 -1.48
C GLY A 333 11.65 16.81 -0.87
N GLU A 334 12.78 16.09 -0.92
CA GLU A 334 14.09 16.61 -0.49
C GLU A 334 14.51 17.80 -1.35
N GLY A 335 14.39 17.70 -2.69
CA GLY A 335 14.71 18.78 -3.61
C GLY A 335 13.85 20.03 -3.37
N VAL A 336 12.52 19.85 -3.22
CA VAL A 336 11.61 20.98 -2.95
C VAL A 336 11.86 21.57 -1.56
N GLY A 337 12.24 20.75 -0.57
CA GLY A 337 12.54 21.18 0.79
C GLY A 337 13.89 21.87 0.99
N GLN A 338 14.73 21.91 -0.07
CA GLN A 338 16.09 22.41 0.04
C GLN A 338 16.14 23.91 0.34
N GLY A 339 16.89 24.27 1.39
CA GLY A 339 17.12 25.66 1.81
C GLY A 339 18.44 26.23 1.29
N TRP A 340 18.52 27.56 1.16
CA TRP A 340 19.79 28.23 0.79
C TRP A 340 20.86 28.09 1.88
N ASP A 341 20.48 28.00 3.14
CA ASP A 341 21.39 27.84 4.29
C ASP A 341 22.06 26.44 4.31
N ASP A 342 21.47 25.48 3.63
CA ASP A 342 22.00 24.12 3.48
C ASP A 342 23.01 23.99 2.33
N PHE A 343 23.25 25.04 1.53
CA PHE A 343 24.14 25.03 0.40
C PHE A 343 25.48 25.73 0.72
N SER A 344 26.56 24.99 0.62
CA SER A 344 27.93 25.51 0.76
C SER A 344 28.62 25.56 -0.59
N VAL A 345 28.82 26.76 -1.13
CA VAL A 345 29.55 27.00 -2.39
C VAL A 345 31.01 26.56 -2.24
N THR A 346 31.68 26.94 -1.14
CA THR A 346 33.08 26.65 -0.91
C THR A 346 33.36 25.15 -0.82
N ARG A 347 32.47 24.40 -0.10
CA ARG A 347 32.62 22.95 0.05
C ARG A 347 31.99 22.16 -1.10
N LYS A 348 31.27 22.83 -1.99
CA LYS A 348 30.46 22.21 -3.05
C LYS A 348 29.55 21.13 -2.49
N GLU A 349 28.73 21.51 -1.51
CA GLU A 349 27.90 20.57 -0.74
C GLU A 349 26.50 21.13 -0.54
N ILE A 350 25.54 20.20 -0.56
CA ILE A 350 24.18 20.44 -0.15
C ILE A 350 23.87 19.50 1.00
N ARG A 351 23.43 20.05 2.14
CA ARG A 351 22.91 19.26 3.26
C ARG A 351 21.43 19.00 3.02
N VAL A 352 21.01 17.76 3.11
CA VAL A 352 19.60 17.39 3.06
C VAL A 352 19.09 17.29 4.48
N SER A 353 18.51 18.38 4.99
CA SER A 353 18.03 18.53 6.37
C SER A 353 16.52 18.44 6.48
N ALA A 354 15.79 18.72 5.39
CA ALA A 354 14.34 18.76 5.35
C ALA A 354 13.78 18.16 4.07
N GLU A 355 12.52 17.78 4.11
CA GLU A 355 11.71 17.42 2.94
C GLU A 355 10.35 18.09 3.01
N ILE A 356 9.82 18.54 1.87
CA ILE A 356 8.42 18.99 1.78
C ILE A 356 7.59 17.83 1.26
N VAL A 357 6.61 17.42 2.07
CA VAL A 357 5.62 16.41 1.74
C VAL A 357 4.23 17.03 1.70
N VAL A 358 3.24 16.31 1.17
CA VAL A 358 1.86 16.80 1.09
C VAL A 358 1.01 16.07 2.11
N ASP A 359 0.30 16.84 2.94
CA ASP A 359 -0.73 16.37 3.86
C ASP A 359 -2.10 16.81 3.33
N GLY A 360 -2.85 15.90 2.74
CA GLY A 360 -4.00 16.26 1.92
C GLY A 360 -3.56 17.04 0.68
N TRP A 361 -3.78 18.34 0.65
CA TRP A 361 -3.32 19.27 -0.40
C TRP A 361 -2.32 20.30 0.12
N THR A 362 -1.99 20.28 1.40
CA THR A 362 -1.14 21.29 2.03
C THR A 362 0.31 20.80 2.06
N PRO A 363 1.26 21.53 1.47
CA PRO A 363 2.67 21.26 1.65
C PRO A 363 3.06 21.46 3.12
N ILE A 364 3.75 20.50 3.70
CA ILE A 364 4.30 20.57 5.04
C ILE A 364 5.78 20.20 5.03
N GLU A 365 6.57 20.91 5.81
CA GLU A 365 7.98 20.60 6.00
C GLU A 365 8.13 19.54 7.09
N THR A 366 8.95 18.54 6.82
CA THR A 366 9.26 17.46 7.76
C THR A 366 10.74 17.12 7.71
N ALA A 367 11.28 16.60 8.82
CA ALA A 367 12.60 15.98 8.78
C ALA A 367 12.60 14.76 7.83
N PRO A 368 13.73 14.44 7.17
CA PRO A 368 13.86 13.25 6.34
C PRO A 368 13.46 11.98 7.08
N LYS A 369 13.02 10.96 6.34
CA LYS A 369 12.35 9.76 6.89
C LYS A 369 13.22 8.91 7.81
N THR A 370 14.53 8.89 7.61
CA THR A 370 15.50 8.12 8.39
C THR A 370 16.76 8.95 8.61
N ASP A 371 17.50 8.67 9.68
CA ASP A 371 18.81 9.33 9.96
C ASP A 371 19.77 9.17 8.78
N GLY A 372 19.76 8.03 8.09
CA GLY A 372 20.52 7.83 6.84
C GLY A 372 20.06 8.67 5.64
N SER A 373 18.88 9.32 5.72
CA SER A 373 18.40 10.25 4.69
C SER A 373 18.88 11.69 4.95
N VAL A 374 19.19 12.04 6.19
CA VAL A 374 19.95 13.24 6.54
C VAL A 374 21.38 13.02 6.08
N GLY A 375 21.88 13.88 5.23
CA GLY A 375 23.25 13.69 4.71
C GLY A 375 23.70 14.81 3.81
N VAL A 376 24.97 14.78 3.49
CA VAL A 376 25.60 15.75 2.59
C VAL A 376 25.68 15.14 1.20
N VAL A 377 25.31 15.91 0.20
CA VAL A 377 25.45 15.60 -1.21
C VAL A 377 26.56 16.48 -1.79
N LYS A 378 27.61 15.88 -2.30
CA LYS A 378 28.64 16.58 -3.07
C LYS A 378 28.08 16.95 -4.43
N VAL A 379 28.27 18.21 -4.83
CA VAL A 379 27.81 18.72 -6.14
C VAL A 379 29.02 19.15 -6.97
N ASP A 380 28.91 18.98 -8.29
CA ASP A 380 29.94 19.40 -9.23
C ASP A 380 29.93 20.93 -9.45
N ALA A 381 30.97 21.44 -10.10
CA ALA A 381 31.12 22.88 -10.36
C ALA A 381 30.02 23.43 -11.29
N GLY A 382 29.52 22.62 -12.22
CA GLY A 382 28.42 22.98 -13.12
C GLY A 382 27.12 23.20 -12.32
N THR A 383 26.80 22.27 -11.43
CA THR A 383 25.65 22.39 -10.52
C THR A 383 25.77 23.61 -9.62
N VAL A 384 26.96 23.89 -9.07
CA VAL A 384 27.18 25.11 -8.26
C VAL A 384 26.84 26.37 -9.05
N ARG A 385 27.34 26.46 -10.31
CA ARG A 385 27.06 27.60 -11.20
C ARG A 385 25.55 27.75 -11.46
N VAL A 386 24.87 26.68 -11.84
CA VAL A 386 23.42 26.69 -12.09
C VAL A 386 22.63 27.14 -10.88
N LEU A 387 23.01 26.70 -9.68
CA LEU A 387 22.34 27.13 -8.44
C LEU A 387 22.60 28.59 -8.11
N LEU A 388 23.79 29.12 -8.36
CA LEU A 388 24.09 30.55 -8.16
C LEU A 388 23.32 31.42 -9.17
N GLU A 389 23.25 31.05 -10.42
CA GLU A 389 22.42 31.71 -11.43
C GLU A 389 20.94 31.70 -11.07
N HIS A 390 20.46 30.58 -10.52
CA HIS A 390 19.11 30.46 -10.01
C HIS A 390 18.86 31.39 -8.81
N ARG A 391 19.84 31.53 -7.90
CA ARG A 391 19.74 32.44 -6.74
C ARG A 391 19.57 33.89 -7.18
N GLU A 392 20.34 34.33 -8.17
CA GLU A 392 20.22 35.69 -8.69
C GLU A 392 18.88 35.91 -9.40
N ARG A 393 18.40 34.92 -10.16
CA ARG A 393 17.07 34.96 -10.78
C ARG A 393 15.97 35.05 -9.73
N GLN A 394 16.01 34.26 -8.65
CA GLN A 394 15.05 34.29 -7.57
C GLN A 394 15.05 35.63 -6.83
N ARG A 395 16.24 36.26 -6.67
CA ARG A 395 16.35 37.62 -6.10
C ARG A 395 15.66 38.66 -6.97
N ALA A 396 15.86 38.60 -8.27
CA ALA A 396 15.20 39.47 -9.23
C ALA A 396 13.67 39.26 -9.26
N GLU A 397 13.20 38.00 -9.24
CA GLU A 397 11.77 37.65 -9.13
C GLU A 397 11.15 38.26 -7.86
N ARG A 398 11.82 38.11 -6.71
CA ARG A 398 11.38 38.67 -5.44
C ARG A 398 11.27 40.20 -5.49
N ALA A 399 12.28 40.88 -6.03
CA ALA A 399 12.28 42.33 -6.18
C ALA A 399 11.13 42.82 -7.08
N ALA A 400 10.93 42.17 -8.21
CA ALA A 400 9.84 42.46 -9.14
C ALA A 400 8.45 42.22 -8.52
N TRP A 401 8.28 41.13 -7.78
CA TRP A 401 7.04 40.83 -7.06
C TRP A 401 6.71 41.91 -6.05
N ASN A 402 7.67 42.26 -5.18
CA ASN A 402 7.46 43.25 -4.12
C ASN A 402 7.18 44.68 -4.69
N ALA A 403 7.86 45.05 -5.78
CA ALA A 403 7.58 46.30 -6.49
C ALA A 403 6.15 46.32 -7.06
N ARG A 404 5.70 45.22 -7.67
CA ARG A 404 4.32 45.09 -8.16
C ARG A 404 3.31 45.13 -7.02
N ALA A 405 3.57 44.39 -5.93
CA ALA A 405 2.70 44.38 -4.76
C ALA A 405 2.57 45.77 -4.11
N ALA A 406 3.66 46.55 -4.04
CA ALA A 406 3.64 47.92 -3.56
C ALA A 406 2.76 48.81 -4.45
N ALA A 407 2.93 48.77 -5.75
CA ALA A 407 2.12 49.54 -6.71
C ALA A 407 0.62 49.13 -6.68
N GLU A 408 0.31 47.87 -6.48
CA GLU A 408 -1.07 47.40 -6.33
C GLU A 408 -1.72 47.86 -5.02
N ARG A 409 -0.94 47.91 -3.91
CA ARG A 409 -1.42 48.49 -2.65
C ARG A 409 -1.70 49.96 -2.76
N GLU A 410 -0.89 50.74 -3.47
CA GLU A 410 -1.15 52.13 -3.77
C GLU A 410 -2.48 52.35 -4.53
N GLN A 411 -2.90 51.33 -5.31
CA GLN A 411 -4.20 51.31 -6.00
C GLN A 411 -5.37 50.78 -5.12
N GLY A 412 -5.12 50.54 -3.82
CA GLY A 412 -6.13 50.04 -2.88
C GLY A 412 -6.39 48.54 -2.93
N LYS A 413 -5.51 47.73 -3.57
CA LYS A 413 -5.61 46.27 -3.59
C LYS A 413 -4.90 45.65 -2.39
N GLU A 414 -5.47 44.57 -1.85
CA GLU A 414 -4.79 43.77 -0.84
C GLU A 414 -3.83 42.76 -1.54
N THR A 415 -2.56 43.14 -1.66
CA THR A 415 -1.53 42.26 -2.26
C THR A 415 -0.39 42.07 -1.25
N ALA A 416 -0.06 40.79 -0.97
CA ALA A 416 1.01 40.41 -0.08
C ALA A 416 2.38 40.53 -0.75
N ASP A 417 3.40 40.84 0.05
CA ASP A 417 4.79 40.72 -0.37
C ASP A 417 5.19 39.27 -0.59
N TRP A 418 6.31 39.08 -1.30
CA TRP A 418 6.92 37.77 -1.51
C TRP A 418 7.12 37.02 -0.19
N ALA A 419 6.66 35.78 -0.11
CA ALA A 419 6.85 34.93 1.05
C ALA A 419 8.31 34.46 1.16
N ASP A 420 9.03 34.97 2.17
CA ASP A 420 10.42 34.56 2.40
C ASP A 420 10.50 33.27 3.19
N THR A 421 10.59 32.15 2.46
CA THR A 421 10.64 30.80 3.07
C THR A 421 12.07 30.28 3.21
N GLY A 422 13.09 31.00 2.75
CA GLY A 422 14.49 30.54 2.73
C GLY A 422 14.75 29.36 1.78
N LYS A 423 13.75 28.89 1.03
CA LYS A 423 13.90 27.74 0.13
C LYS A 423 14.53 28.12 -1.21
N MET A 424 15.29 27.17 -1.79
CA MET A 424 15.87 27.35 -3.13
C MET A 424 14.78 27.36 -4.21
N PHE A 425 13.79 26.51 -4.07
CA PHE A 425 12.74 26.33 -5.08
C PHE A 425 11.39 26.64 -4.47
N VAL A 426 10.77 27.72 -4.93
CA VAL A 426 9.54 28.27 -4.39
C VAL A 426 8.49 28.48 -5.49
N ALA A 427 7.26 28.74 -5.14
CA ALA A 427 6.22 29.18 -6.06
C ALA A 427 6.47 30.63 -6.53
N GLU A 428 5.67 31.15 -7.44
CA GLU A 428 5.87 32.48 -8.03
C GLU A 428 5.73 33.62 -7.01
N ASP A 429 5.00 33.39 -5.92
CA ASP A 429 4.79 34.29 -4.79
C ASP A 429 5.79 34.09 -3.63
N GLY A 430 6.79 33.21 -3.80
CA GLY A 430 7.76 32.84 -2.76
C GLY A 430 7.29 31.78 -1.78
N ALA A 431 6.04 31.34 -1.82
CA ALA A 431 5.52 30.29 -0.98
C ALA A 431 6.15 28.91 -1.32
N TRP A 432 5.94 27.94 -0.45
CA TRP A 432 6.45 26.59 -0.68
C TRP A 432 5.93 26.00 -1.99
N LEU A 433 6.83 25.52 -2.80
CA LEU A 433 6.51 24.86 -4.06
C LEU A 433 5.80 23.52 -3.80
N HIS A 434 4.61 23.36 -4.36
CA HIS A 434 3.87 22.11 -4.23
C HIS A 434 4.56 20.99 -5.02
N PRO A 435 4.90 19.84 -4.39
CA PRO A 435 5.61 18.75 -5.08
C PRO A 435 4.95 18.24 -6.37
N ASP A 436 3.62 18.31 -6.48
CA ASP A 436 2.92 17.87 -7.70
C ASP A 436 3.03 18.88 -8.84
N ALA A 437 3.21 20.19 -8.54
CA ALA A 437 3.46 21.20 -9.57
C ALA A 437 4.77 20.88 -10.31
N VAL A 438 5.83 20.53 -9.56
CA VAL A 438 7.12 20.11 -10.15
C VAL A 438 6.95 18.90 -11.06
N SER A 439 6.18 17.90 -10.64
CA SER A 439 5.94 16.70 -11.46
C SER A 439 5.11 17.00 -12.72
N LYS A 440 4.22 17.98 -12.66
CA LYS A 440 3.45 18.45 -13.83
C LYS A 440 4.34 19.19 -14.82
N THR A 441 5.17 20.10 -14.33
CA THR A 441 6.13 20.84 -15.16
C THR A 441 7.13 19.90 -15.83
N PHE A 442 7.72 18.96 -15.07
CA PHE A 442 8.60 17.92 -15.62
C PHE A 442 7.96 17.17 -16.79
N ARG A 443 6.73 16.70 -16.61
CA ARG A 443 6.02 15.94 -17.64
C ARG A 443 5.75 16.80 -18.87
N ARG A 444 5.30 18.04 -18.68
CA ARG A 444 5.07 18.98 -19.78
C ARG A 444 6.33 19.21 -20.62
N ILE A 445 7.47 19.44 -19.98
CA ILE A 445 8.75 19.67 -20.69
C ILE A 445 9.15 18.40 -21.45
N ALA A 446 9.12 17.23 -20.82
CA ALA A 446 9.48 15.96 -21.44
C ALA A 446 8.57 15.63 -22.65
N ASP A 447 7.25 15.84 -22.51
CA ASP A 447 6.28 15.62 -23.58
C ASP A 447 6.53 16.61 -24.75
N THR A 448 6.82 17.88 -24.46
CA THR A 448 7.12 18.89 -25.50
C THR A 448 8.43 18.59 -26.24
N ALA A 449 9.42 18.05 -25.53
CA ALA A 449 10.68 17.60 -26.11
C ALA A 449 10.59 16.27 -26.88
N GLY A 450 9.42 15.63 -26.91
CA GLY A 450 9.20 14.34 -27.58
C GLY A 450 9.95 13.16 -26.94
N LEU A 451 10.33 13.30 -25.67
CA LEU A 451 11.08 12.28 -24.94
C LEU A 451 10.18 11.11 -24.50
N PRO A 452 10.71 9.89 -24.43
CA PRO A 452 9.96 8.75 -23.95
C PRO A 452 9.60 8.93 -22.47
N PRO A 453 8.40 8.46 -22.04
CA PRO A 453 7.84 8.84 -20.76
C PRO A 453 8.50 8.16 -19.57
N ILE A 454 8.99 8.96 -18.62
CA ILE A 454 9.41 8.54 -17.29
C ILE A 454 8.66 9.36 -16.21
N ASN A 455 8.78 8.96 -14.94
CA ASN A 455 8.32 9.82 -13.85
C ASN A 455 9.50 10.68 -13.34
N LEU A 456 9.21 11.84 -12.76
CA LEU A 456 10.24 12.66 -12.10
C LEU A 456 11.11 11.89 -11.10
N ARG A 457 10.50 10.92 -10.37
CA ARG A 457 11.22 10.05 -9.45
C ARG A 457 12.30 9.21 -10.15
N ASP A 458 12.07 8.86 -11.41
CA ASP A 458 12.95 7.97 -12.15
C ASP A 458 14.25 8.69 -12.58
N LEU A 459 14.32 10.05 -12.53
CA LEU A 459 15.60 10.79 -12.62
C LEU A 459 16.60 10.37 -11.54
N ARG A 460 16.11 9.98 -10.34
CA ARG A 460 16.97 9.43 -9.30
C ARG A 460 17.58 8.08 -9.71
N HIS A 461 16.85 7.28 -10.48
CA HIS A 461 17.37 6.07 -11.09
C HIS A 461 18.40 6.42 -12.19
N GLY A 462 18.12 7.47 -12.96
CA GLY A 462 19.08 8.04 -13.90
C GLY A 462 20.39 8.50 -13.26
N ALA A 463 20.32 9.14 -12.09
CA ALA A 463 21.53 9.54 -11.36
C ALA A 463 22.41 8.34 -10.93
N ALA A 464 21.83 7.16 -10.67
CA ALA A 464 22.59 5.94 -10.46
C ALA A 464 23.22 5.41 -11.76
N ALA A 465 22.47 5.47 -12.87
CA ALA A 465 22.99 5.11 -14.20
C ALA A 465 24.18 6.00 -14.61
N LEU A 466 24.12 7.31 -14.30
CA LEU A 466 25.24 8.24 -14.54
C LEU A 466 26.50 7.87 -13.75
N VAL A 467 26.37 7.31 -12.53
CA VAL A 467 27.53 6.80 -11.76
C VAL A 467 28.19 5.67 -12.53
N LYS A 468 27.40 4.72 -13.05
CA LYS A 468 27.92 3.61 -13.85
C LYS A 468 28.56 4.08 -15.17
N ALA A 469 27.87 4.97 -15.89
CA ALA A 469 28.42 5.58 -17.13
C ALA A 469 29.74 6.33 -16.89
N GLY A 470 29.93 6.89 -15.68
CA GLY A 470 31.17 7.52 -15.23
C GLY A 470 32.25 6.53 -14.73
N GLY A 471 32.02 5.20 -14.82
CA GLY A 471 32.95 4.17 -14.37
C GLY A 471 32.85 3.80 -12.89
N GLY A 472 31.86 4.34 -12.15
CA GLY A 472 31.60 3.99 -10.76
C GLY A 472 30.85 2.66 -10.60
N ASP A 473 30.87 2.13 -9.39
CA ASP A 473 30.25 0.85 -9.03
C ASP A 473 28.92 1.01 -8.26
N LEU A 474 28.35 -0.11 -7.83
CA LEU A 474 27.12 -0.13 -7.02
C LEU A 474 27.31 0.53 -5.64
N HIS A 475 28.53 0.51 -5.08
CA HIS A 475 28.83 1.17 -3.82
C HIS A 475 28.79 2.69 -4.00
N ASP A 476 29.38 3.21 -5.08
CA ASP A 476 29.38 4.63 -5.42
C ASP A 476 27.93 5.12 -5.64
N ALA A 477 27.12 4.33 -6.35
CA ALA A 477 25.69 4.63 -6.51
C ALA A 477 24.94 4.63 -5.18
N LYS A 478 25.21 3.67 -4.27
CA LYS A 478 24.63 3.65 -2.92
C LYS A 478 24.99 4.92 -2.15
N VAL A 479 26.26 5.31 -2.15
CA VAL A 479 26.74 6.53 -1.45
C VAL A 479 26.08 7.77 -2.03
N LYS A 480 26.13 7.96 -3.36
CA LYS A 480 25.52 9.10 -4.04
C LYS A 480 24.02 9.22 -3.76
N LEU A 481 23.31 8.10 -3.76
CA LEU A 481 21.87 8.07 -3.48
C LEU A 481 21.53 8.05 -2.00
N ARG A 482 22.49 7.93 -1.12
CA ARG A 482 22.26 7.83 0.34
C ARG A 482 21.31 6.69 0.69
N HIS A 483 21.54 5.50 0.10
CA HIS A 483 20.80 4.30 0.44
C HIS A 483 21.35 3.67 1.72
N SER A 484 20.48 3.26 2.62
CA SER A 484 20.87 2.64 3.89
C SER A 484 21.54 1.28 3.70
N THR A 485 21.17 0.53 2.65
CA THR A 485 21.72 -0.79 2.36
C THR A 485 22.14 -0.92 0.90
N ILE A 486 23.17 -1.74 0.64
CA ILE A 486 23.60 -2.06 -0.74
C ILE A 486 22.51 -2.86 -1.49
N THR A 487 21.75 -3.69 -0.77
CA THR A 487 20.64 -4.48 -1.33
C THR A 487 19.59 -3.61 -2.00
N LEU A 488 19.27 -2.42 -1.44
CA LEU A 488 18.35 -1.48 -2.08
C LEU A 488 18.89 -0.99 -3.43
N THR A 489 20.20 -0.83 -3.55
CA THR A 489 20.85 -0.40 -4.78
C THR A 489 20.93 -1.56 -5.76
N SER A 490 21.41 -2.72 -5.33
CA SER A 490 21.50 -3.93 -6.16
C SER A 490 20.15 -4.34 -6.74
N ASP A 491 19.12 -4.52 -5.89
CA ASP A 491 17.77 -4.93 -6.32
C ASP A 491 17.13 -4.00 -7.38
N THR A 492 17.57 -2.73 -7.40
CA THR A 492 16.96 -1.72 -8.28
C THR A 492 17.77 -1.47 -9.55
N TYR A 493 19.10 -1.58 -9.48
CA TYR A 493 20.00 -1.08 -10.50
C TYR A 493 20.88 -2.15 -11.16
N MET A 494 20.86 -3.42 -10.72
CA MET A 494 21.70 -4.46 -11.28
C MET A 494 21.51 -4.58 -12.81
N GLU A 495 20.26 -4.76 -13.27
CA GLU A 495 19.96 -4.84 -14.71
C GLU A 495 20.32 -3.55 -15.47
N LEU A 496 20.12 -2.39 -14.83
CA LEU A 496 20.52 -1.12 -15.42
C LEU A 496 22.04 -1.04 -15.59
N PHE A 497 22.82 -1.66 -14.70
CA PHE A 497 24.27 -1.72 -14.78
C PHE A 497 24.74 -2.75 -15.81
N GLU A 498 24.04 -3.87 -15.96
CA GLU A 498 24.29 -4.88 -16.99
C GLU A 498 24.13 -4.28 -18.41
N GLU A 499 23.14 -3.41 -18.63
CA GLU A 499 22.94 -2.71 -19.92
C GLU A 499 24.11 -1.77 -20.32
N TYR A 500 25.03 -1.47 -19.39
CA TYR A 500 26.29 -0.73 -19.65
C TYR A 500 27.53 -1.64 -19.72
N GLU A 501 27.40 -2.97 -19.58
CA GLU A 501 28.54 -3.88 -19.53
C GLU A 501 29.28 -4.01 -20.86
N ASP A 502 28.59 -3.93 -21.98
CA ASP A 502 29.20 -3.98 -23.31
C ASP A 502 30.23 -2.84 -23.48
N GLU A 503 29.86 -1.62 -23.10
CA GLU A 503 30.76 -0.46 -23.15
C GLU A 503 31.94 -0.58 -22.20
N LEU A 504 31.74 -1.20 -21.03
CA LEU A 504 32.81 -1.49 -20.06
C LEU A 504 33.73 -2.60 -20.55
N THR A 505 33.19 -3.62 -21.19
CA THR A 505 33.97 -4.71 -21.79
C THR A 505 34.91 -4.19 -22.86
N GLU A 506 34.44 -3.30 -23.77
CA GLU A 506 35.25 -2.63 -24.76
C GLU A 506 36.33 -1.73 -24.15
N LYS A 507 35.96 -0.94 -23.14
CA LYS A 507 36.91 -0.10 -22.39
C LYS A 507 37.97 -0.93 -21.65
N ALA A 508 37.56 -2.06 -21.06
CA ALA A 508 38.49 -2.98 -20.40
C ALA A 508 39.45 -3.64 -21.39
N ALA A 509 38.94 -4.05 -22.56
CA ALA A 509 39.77 -4.56 -23.65
C ALA A 509 40.77 -3.51 -24.16
N ALA A 510 40.31 -2.27 -24.32
CA ALA A 510 41.15 -1.15 -24.74
C ALA A 510 42.23 -0.77 -23.70
N ALA A 511 41.98 -1.03 -22.39
CA ALA A 511 42.93 -0.76 -21.33
C ALA A 511 44.12 -1.75 -21.30
N VAL A 512 44.08 -2.86 -22.05
CA VAL A 512 45.16 -3.84 -22.12
C VAL A 512 46.19 -3.41 -23.18
N PRO A 513 47.43 -2.98 -22.81
CA PRO A 513 48.44 -2.61 -23.79
C PRO A 513 48.89 -3.83 -24.61
N ARG A 514 48.58 -3.82 -25.89
CA ARG A 514 49.02 -4.87 -26.83
C ARG A 514 50.29 -4.43 -27.55
N ALA A 515 51.33 -5.25 -27.49
CA ALA A 515 52.60 -4.99 -28.20
C ALA A 515 52.49 -5.15 -29.74
N ARG A 516 51.45 -5.84 -30.22
CA ARG A 516 51.16 -5.97 -31.65
C ARG A 516 49.85 -5.27 -31.96
N LYS A 517 49.87 -4.40 -33.01
CA LYS A 517 48.63 -3.88 -33.57
C LYS A 517 47.72 -5.02 -34.04
N PRO A 518 46.41 -4.95 -33.85
CA PRO A 518 45.48 -5.91 -34.45
C PRO A 518 45.72 -5.90 -35.96
N ARG A 519 45.82 -7.09 -36.57
CA ARG A 519 45.74 -7.19 -38.03
C ARG A 519 44.30 -6.85 -38.40
N ASP A 520 44.15 -5.86 -39.29
CA ASP A 520 42.90 -5.60 -40.01
C ASP A 520 42.68 -6.73 -41.03
N GLU A 521 42.39 -7.93 -40.55
CA GLU A 521 41.87 -9.02 -41.38
C GLU A 521 40.43 -9.23 -40.96
N ALA A 522 39.54 -8.84 -41.86
CA ALA A 522 38.15 -9.29 -41.79
C ALA A 522 38.13 -10.83 -41.66
N PRO A 523 37.34 -11.40 -40.75
CA PRO A 523 37.23 -12.85 -40.66
C PRO A 523 36.78 -13.39 -42.04
N PRO A 524 37.39 -14.50 -42.50
CA PRO A 524 36.95 -15.13 -43.74
C PRO A 524 35.47 -15.49 -43.63
N PRO A 525 34.69 -15.36 -44.72
CA PRO A 525 33.28 -15.68 -44.68
C PRO A 525 33.12 -17.16 -44.25
N VAL A 526 32.35 -17.40 -43.21
CA VAL A 526 31.98 -18.75 -42.78
C VAL A 526 31.22 -19.40 -43.90
N ALA A 527 31.86 -20.41 -44.55
CA ALA A 527 31.21 -21.23 -45.56
C ALA A 527 30.02 -21.94 -44.93
N VAL A 528 28.85 -21.54 -45.35
CA VAL A 528 27.61 -22.30 -45.04
C VAL A 528 27.66 -23.60 -45.87
N PRO A 529 27.57 -24.79 -45.25
CA PRO A 529 27.53 -26.02 -46.07
C PRO A 529 26.21 -26.04 -46.83
N GLU A 530 26.34 -26.10 -48.18
CA GLU A 530 25.19 -26.37 -49.05
C GLU A 530 24.62 -27.75 -48.75
N THR A 531 23.40 -27.81 -48.22
CA THR A 531 22.62 -29.02 -48.16
C THR A 531 22.04 -29.31 -49.53
N GLY A 532 22.67 -30.24 -50.25
CA GLY A 532 22.10 -30.86 -51.46
C GLY A 532 20.98 -31.84 -51.06
N PRO A 533 19.99 -32.05 -51.97
CA PRO A 533 18.82 -32.88 -51.65
C PRO A 533 19.05 -34.36 -52.10
N GLY A 534 18.59 -35.31 -51.28
CA GLY A 534 18.42 -36.64 -51.81
C GLY A 534 18.29 -37.80 -50.82
N ALA A 535 17.08 -38.29 -50.77
CA ALA A 535 16.65 -39.69 -50.79
C ALA A 535 16.54 -40.49 -49.49
N SER A 536 15.24 -40.71 -49.17
CA SER A 536 14.58 -42.00 -48.83
C SER A 536 15.05 -42.87 -47.66
N GLN A 537 14.13 -43.01 -46.79
CA GLN A 537 13.64 -44.11 -45.90
C GLN A 537 14.05 -45.54 -46.21
N PRO A 538 13.67 -46.58 -45.39
CA PRO A 538 13.49 -46.71 -43.92
C PRO A 538 14.15 -48.01 -43.38
N ALA A 539 14.07 -48.28 -42.09
CA ALA A 539 13.65 -49.55 -41.47
C ALA A 539 14.09 -49.69 -40.00
N ASP A 540 13.11 -49.87 -39.18
CA ASP A 540 12.89 -50.88 -38.14
C ASP A 540 14.02 -51.33 -37.19
N ALA A 541 13.64 -51.33 -35.95
CA ALA A 541 13.64 -52.46 -35.00
C ALA A 541 14.36 -52.23 -33.64
N GLN A 542 13.51 -52.30 -32.65
CA GLN A 542 13.62 -53.03 -31.36
C GLN A 542 14.47 -52.50 -30.23
N MET A 543 13.73 -52.16 -29.21
CA MET A 543 13.76 -52.64 -27.79
C MET A 543 15.07 -53.25 -27.30
N ASP A 544 15.58 -52.71 -26.20
CA ASP A 544 15.67 -53.55 -24.99
C ASP A 544 15.78 -52.70 -23.71
N ASP A 545 15.10 -53.20 -22.71
CA ASP A 545 15.08 -52.79 -21.31
C ASP A 545 16.42 -53.07 -20.62
N SER A 546 16.79 -52.29 -19.65
CA SER A 546 17.08 -52.78 -18.30
C SER A 546 17.67 -51.75 -17.35
N HIS A 547 16.97 -51.56 -16.27
CA HIS A 547 17.35 -51.46 -14.85
C HIS A 547 18.69 -50.85 -14.42
N GLY A 548 18.60 -49.98 -13.42
CA GLY A 548 19.70 -49.75 -12.47
C GLY A 548 19.53 -48.55 -11.57
N THR A 549 18.79 -48.72 -10.53
CA THR A 549 18.87 -48.16 -9.15
C THR A 549 20.20 -47.54 -8.73
N GLY A 550 20.13 -46.47 -7.92
CA GLY A 550 21.12 -46.19 -6.88
C GLY A 550 21.30 -44.71 -6.50
N GLN A 551 20.62 -44.34 -5.49
CA GLN A 551 20.98 -43.51 -4.32
C GLN A 551 22.32 -42.73 -4.36
N HIS A 552 22.31 -41.40 -4.20
CA HIS A 552 22.68 -40.69 -2.96
C HIS A 552 22.14 -39.26 -3.00
#